data_634617cb42e58c91ecc8a560f74a5862
#
_entry.id   634617cb42e58c91ecc8a560f74a5862
#
_cell.length_a   1.000
_cell.length_b   1.000
_cell.length_c   1.000
_cell.angle_alpha   90.00
_cell.angle_beta   90.00
_cell.angle_gamma   90.00
#
_symmetry.space_group_name_H-M   'P 1'
#
loop_
_entity.id
_entity.type
_entity.pdbx_description
1 polymer ?
#
loop_
_entity_poly.entity_id
_entity_poly.type
_entity_poly.pdbx_seq_one_letter_code
_entity_poly.pdbx_strand_id
1 'polypeptide(L)'
;NTSTYSDLVAGYVSIDFDQSTKTFGLTTSDGRDFTVELGANAYAEIIHNLGEKYIDGGAALETKLTSGRHLQVYGIFYPDAACASGADGSRKIEAKHLVFVGEGKNEYRFEEPNWWVNQIRQLADFYLDHEFGDEIDYHAYRTNLDISGDKSTSGLQETDTISRLVYGFASAYLMTGEDRYLEAAEKGTEFLRNELRYDDADRT
;
A
#
# COMPACT_ATOMS: atom_id res chain seq x y z
N ASN A 1 -2.40 -21.83 -25.57
CA ASN A 1 -2.23 -20.39 -25.62
C ASN A 1 -0.97 -20.06 -26.40
N THR A 2 -1.08 -19.30 -27.47
CA THR A 2 0.06 -18.96 -28.35
C THR A 2 0.65 -17.57 -28.08
N SER A 3 0.10 -16.86 -27.09
CA SER A 3 0.47 -15.48 -26.80
C SER A 3 1.18 -15.39 -25.45
N THR A 4 2.23 -14.59 -25.38
CA THR A 4 2.82 -14.13 -24.14
C THR A 4 1.90 -13.08 -23.52
N TYR A 5 1.65 -13.17 -22.21
CA TYR A 5 0.88 -12.18 -21.47
C TYR A 5 1.43 -12.00 -20.04
N SER A 6 1.16 -10.86 -19.44
CA SER A 6 1.49 -10.60 -18.04
C SER A 6 0.23 -10.67 -17.19
N ASP A 7 0.39 -11.09 -15.95
CA ASP A 7 -0.70 -11.14 -14.98
C ASP A 7 -0.16 -10.98 -13.55
N LEU A 8 -1.07 -10.68 -12.63
CA LEU A 8 -0.85 -10.63 -11.20
C LEU A 8 -1.51 -11.86 -10.57
N VAL A 9 -0.70 -12.66 -9.86
CA VAL A 9 -1.18 -13.84 -9.14
C VAL A 9 -0.92 -13.66 -7.65
N ALA A 10 -1.97 -13.75 -6.83
CA ALA A 10 -1.88 -13.68 -5.38
C ALA A 10 -2.05 -15.06 -4.76
N GLY A 11 -1.23 -15.38 -3.77
CA GLY A 11 -1.27 -16.65 -3.07
C GLY A 11 -0.25 -16.75 -1.95
N TYR A 12 0.06 -17.96 -1.56
CA TYR A 12 1.10 -18.24 -0.57
C TYR A 12 2.14 -19.20 -1.15
N VAL A 13 3.36 -19.11 -0.66
CA VAL A 13 4.43 -20.05 -1.00
C VAL A 13 4.03 -21.43 -0.48
N SER A 14 3.86 -22.38 -1.36
CA SER A 14 3.52 -23.77 -1.04
C SER A 14 4.72 -24.70 -1.08
N ILE A 15 5.73 -24.36 -1.91
CA ILE A 15 7.01 -25.07 -2.01
C ILE A 15 8.12 -24.01 -1.87
N ASP A 16 9.04 -24.25 -0.94
CA ASP A 16 10.17 -23.36 -0.66
C ASP A 16 11.03 -23.11 -1.91
N PHE A 17 11.73 -21.97 -1.91
CA PHE A 17 12.61 -21.60 -3.00
C PHE A 17 13.76 -22.60 -3.20
N ASP A 18 13.92 -23.07 -4.41
CA ASP A 18 15.03 -23.93 -4.84
C ASP A 18 16.10 -23.10 -5.57
N GLN A 19 17.27 -23.01 -4.97
CA GLN A 19 18.41 -22.28 -5.51
C GLN A 19 18.92 -22.83 -6.85
N SER A 20 18.77 -24.13 -7.09
CA SER A 20 19.29 -24.77 -8.30
C SER A 20 18.44 -24.46 -9.54
N THR A 21 17.14 -24.40 -9.36
CA THR A 21 16.16 -24.10 -10.42
C THR A 21 15.71 -22.65 -10.44
N LYS A 22 16.02 -21.89 -9.38
CA LYS A 22 15.53 -20.51 -9.17
C LYS A 22 14.01 -20.40 -9.13
N THR A 23 13.32 -21.45 -8.62
CA THR A 23 11.87 -21.54 -8.59
C THR A 23 11.32 -21.77 -7.19
N PHE A 24 10.06 -21.39 -6.99
CA PHE A 24 9.26 -21.77 -5.82
C PHE A 24 7.83 -22.11 -6.24
N GLY A 25 7.09 -22.80 -5.39
CA GLY A 25 5.67 -23.09 -5.61
C GLY A 25 4.79 -22.00 -5.02
N LEU A 26 3.78 -21.56 -5.76
CA LEU A 26 2.75 -20.62 -5.31
C LEU A 26 1.38 -21.27 -5.47
N THR A 27 0.60 -21.29 -4.39
CA THR A 27 -0.79 -21.76 -4.42
C THR A 27 -1.74 -20.59 -4.12
N THR A 28 -2.74 -20.41 -4.96
CA THR A 28 -3.76 -19.37 -4.81
C THR A 28 -4.89 -19.84 -3.88
N SER A 29 -5.71 -18.90 -3.38
CA SER A 29 -6.84 -19.21 -2.49
C SER A 29 -7.91 -20.11 -3.14
N ASP A 30 -8.03 -20.07 -4.48
CA ASP A 30 -8.91 -20.94 -5.26
C ASP A 30 -8.25 -22.28 -5.65
N GLY A 31 -7.08 -22.60 -5.09
CA GLY A 31 -6.42 -23.90 -5.23
C GLY A 31 -5.67 -24.11 -6.55
N ARG A 32 -5.32 -23.03 -7.26
CA ARG A 32 -4.46 -23.14 -8.46
C ARG A 32 -3.00 -23.13 -8.05
N ASP A 33 -2.21 -24.00 -8.65
CA ASP A 33 -0.79 -24.12 -8.41
C ASP A 33 0.03 -23.51 -9.54
N PHE A 34 1.10 -22.80 -9.15
CA PHE A 34 2.04 -22.17 -10.07
C PHE A 34 3.47 -22.52 -9.67
N THR A 35 4.30 -22.80 -10.66
CA THR A 35 5.75 -22.78 -10.51
C THR A 35 6.25 -21.40 -10.89
N VAL A 36 6.79 -20.67 -9.92
CA VAL A 36 7.29 -19.29 -10.09
C VAL A 36 8.80 -19.32 -10.23
N GLU A 37 9.31 -18.88 -11.38
CA GLU A 37 10.73 -18.68 -11.61
C GLU A 37 11.11 -17.21 -11.37
N LEU A 38 12.15 -16.93 -10.60
CA LEU A 38 12.64 -15.58 -10.44
C LEU A 38 13.34 -15.10 -11.71
N GLY A 39 12.78 -14.06 -12.34
CA GLY A 39 13.43 -13.39 -13.45
C GLY A 39 14.74 -12.70 -13.05
N ALA A 40 15.66 -12.52 -14.00
CA ALA A 40 16.99 -11.97 -13.75
C ALA A 40 16.97 -10.57 -13.06
N ASN A 41 15.91 -9.79 -13.27
CA ASN A 41 15.73 -8.46 -12.69
C ASN A 41 14.47 -8.40 -11.81
N ALA A 42 14.08 -9.53 -11.21
CA ALA A 42 12.96 -9.55 -10.28
C ALA A 42 13.31 -8.71 -9.05
N TYR A 43 12.36 -7.86 -8.64
CA TYR A 43 12.47 -7.08 -7.41
C TYR A 43 11.31 -7.37 -6.48
N ALA A 44 11.48 -7.07 -5.20
CA ALA A 44 10.48 -7.36 -4.21
C ALA A 44 10.28 -6.21 -3.22
N GLU A 45 9.06 -6.08 -2.75
CA GLU A 45 8.63 -5.13 -1.75
C GLU A 45 7.87 -5.86 -0.65
N ILE A 46 7.84 -5.27 0.55
CA ILE A 46 6.95 -5.67 1.62
C ILE A 46 5.94 -4.55 1.79
N ILE A 47 4.64 -4.86 1.81
CA ILE A 47 3.61 -3.85 2.07
C ILE A 47 3.85 -3.25 3.45
N HIS A 48 3.91 -1.93 3.51
CA HIS A 48 3.98 -1.15 4.73
C HIS A 48 3.02 0.04 4.65
N ASN A 49 2.64 0.55 5.81
CA ASN A 49 1.77 1.72 5.91
C ASN A 49 2.59 3.01 5.96
N LEU A 50 1.93 4.12 5.70
CA LEU A 50 2.50 5.45 5.91
C LEU A 50 2.96 5.58 7.37
N GLY A 51 4.18 6.10 7.58
CA GLY A 51 4.80 6.20 8.91
C GLY A 51 5.44 4.91 9.46
N GLU A 52 5.23 3.76 8.83
CA GLU A 52 5.96 2.54 9.19
C GLU A 52 7.40 2.58 8.64
N LYS A 53 8.31 1.96 9.38
CA LYS A 53 9.70 1.85 8.94
C LYS A 53 9.80 1.04 7.64
N TYR A 54 10.51 1.60 6.66
CA TYR A 54 10.79 0.87 5.42
C TYR A 54 11.60 -0.40 5.70
N ILE A 55 11.15 -1.52 5.12
CA ILE A 55 11.85 -2.81 5.14
C ILE A 55 12.13 -3.20 3.69
N ASP A 56 13.39 -3.42 3.35
CA ASP A 56 13.79 -3.85 2.02
C ASP A 56 13.27 -5.27 1.72
N GLY A 57 12.28 -5.36 0.86
CA GLY A 57 11.70 -6.63 0.39
C GLY A 57 12.68 -7.46 -0.43
N GLY A 58 13.58 -6.80 -1.15
CA GLY A 58 14.58 -7.45 -2.01
C GLY A 58 15.78 -7.99 -1.24
N ALA A 59 16.07 -7.45 -0.06
CA ALA A 59 17.18 -7.95 0.76
C ALA A 59 16.93 -9.41 1.17
N ALA A 60 17.87 -10.30 0.82
CA ALA A 60 17.75 -11.73 1.06
C ALA A 60 16.42 -12.33 0.57
N LEU A 61 15.93 -11.90 -0.61
CA LEU A 61 14.64 -12.31 -1.19
C LEU A 61 14.42 -13.82 -1.13
N GLU A 62 15.42 -14.58 -1.51
CA GLU A 62 15.36 -16.05 -1.57
C GLU A 62 15.05 -16.68 -0.21
N THR A 63 15.50 -16.08 0.89
CA THR A 63 15.23 -16.57 2.26
C THR A 63 13.82 -16.26 2.73
N LYS A 64 13.15 -15.31 2.10
CA LYS A 64 11.76 -14.94 2.40
C LYS A 64 10.75 -15.83 1.66
N LEU A 65 11.16 -16.50 0.59
CA LEU A 65 10.32 -17.39 -0.22
C LEU A 65 10.19 -18.78 0.43
N THR A 66 9.53 -18.80 1.58
CA THR A 66 9.34 -20.00 2.39
C THR A 66 7.86 -20.33 2.55
N SER A 67 7.54 -21.61 2.67
CA SER A 67 6.17 -22.13 2.78
C SER A 67 5.35 -21.37 3.84
N GLY A 68 4.14 -20.97 3.47
CA GLY A 68 3.24 -20.18 4.28
C GLY A 68 3.39 -18.66 4.14
N ARG A 69 4.37 -18.16 3.36
CA ARG A 69 4.54 -16.73 3.10
C ARG A 69 3.52 -16.25 2.06
N HIS A 70 2.69 -15.27 2.40
CA HIS A 70 1.74 -14.67 1.48
C HIS A 70 2.37 -13.57 0.63
N LEU A 71 2.12 -13.60 -0.67
CA LEU A 71 2.63 -12.61 -1.61
C LEU A 71 1.77 -12.49 -2.85
N GLN A 72 1.96 -11.37 -3.55
CA GLN A 72 1.47 -11.13 -4.89
C GLN A 72 2.65 -11.21 -5.85
N VAL A 73 2.50 -11.93 -6.96
CA VAL A 73 3.51 -12.09 -8.00
C VAL A 73 2.99 -11.49 -9.30
N TYR A 74 3.59 -10.40 -9.73
CA TYR A 74 3.44 -9.90 -11.10
C TYR A 74 4.49 -10.56 -11.98
N GLY A 75 4.07 -11.20 -13.05
CA GLY A 75 4.96 -11.99 -13.89
C GLY A 75 4.47 -12.18 -15.31
N ILE A 76 5.25 -12.92 -16.08
CA ILE A 76 5.02 -13.17 -17.48
C ILE A 76 4.75 -14.68 -17.69
N PHE A 77 3.65 -14.96 -18.36
CA PHE A 77 3.32 -16.27 -18.88
C PHE A 77 3.74 -16.34 -20.35
N TYR A 78 4.61 -17.29 -20.67
CA TYR A 78 5.04 -17.54 -22.05
C TYR A 78 4.12 -18.55 -22.75
N PRO A 79 4.13 -18.62 -24.09
CA PRO A 79 3.40 -19.62 -24.85
C PRO A 79 3.81 -21.04 -24.46
N ASP A 80 2.90 -22.00 -24.58
CA ASP A 80 3.06 -23.39 -24.14
C ASP A 80 4.33 -24.12 -24.61
N ALA A 81 4.90 -23.71 -25.75
CA ALA A 81 6.17 -24.25 -26.24
C ALA A 81 7.39 -23.85 -25.38
N ALA A 82 7.28 -22.75 -24.61
CA ALA A 82 8.33 -22.26 -23.71
C ALA A 82 7.96 -22.43 -22.23
N CYS A 83 6.68 -22.60 -21.94
CA CYS A 83 6.10 -22.92 -20.65
C CYS A 83 5.86 -24.41 -20.55
N ALA A 84 6.90 -25.21 -20.41
CA ALA A 84 6.69 -26.53 -19.91
C ALA A 84 5.97 -26.42 -18.56
N SER A 85 4.81 -27.05 -18.44
CA SER A 85 4.19 -27.30 -17.14
C SER A 85 5.29 -27.76 -16.19
N GLY A 86 5.29 -27.30 -14.95
CA GLY A 86 6.13 -27.90 -13.92
C GLY A 86 5.95 -29.40 -13.95
N ALA A 87 6.89 -30.18 -13.44
CA ALA A 87 6.86 -31.62 -13.42
C ALA A 87 5.55 -32.21 -12.80
N ASP A 88 4.82 -31.37 -12.06
CA ASP A 88 3.55 -31.64 -11.39
C ASP A 88 2.31 -31.13 -12.16
N GLY A 89 2.47 -30.55 -13.36
CA GLY A 89 1.37 -29.96 -14.13
C GLY A 89 1.01 -28.50 -13.77
N SER A 90 1.74 -27.87 -12.84
CA SER A 90 1.56 -26.47 -12.49
C SER A 90 1.89 -25.52 -13.64
N ARG A 91 1.24 -24.34 -13.67
CA ARG A 91 1.56 -23.31 -14.66
C ARG A 91 2.84 -22.58 -14.26
N LYS A 92 3.73 -22.37 -15.23
CA LYS A 92 4.97 -21.62 -15.02
C LYS A 92 4.77 -20.13 -15.27
N ILE A 93 5.23 -19.30 -14.32
CA ILE A 93 5.28 -17.83 -14.42
C ILE A 93 6.70 -17.33 -14.13
N GLU A 94 7.22 -16.45 -14.95
CA GLU A 94 8.46 -15.73 -14.68
C GLU A 94 8.15 -14.46 -13.89
N ALA A 95 8.52 -14.44 -12.61
CA ALA A 95 8.28 -13.30 -11.74
C ALA A 95 9.15 -12.09 -12.12
N LYS A 96 8.54 -10.91 -12.16
CA LYS A 96 9.19 -9.62 -12.36
C LYS A 96 9.11 -8.74 -11.12
N HIS A 97 8.00 -8.80 -10.40
CA HIS A 97 7.79 -8.04 -9.18
C HIS A 97 7.03 -8.91 -8.17
N LEU A 98 7.52 -8.93 -6.94
CA LEU A 98 6.92 -9.65 -5.83
C LEU A 98 6.56 -8.65 -4.73
N VAL A 99 5.36 -8.78 -4.18
CA VAL A 99 4.89 -7.95 -3.07
C VAL A 99 4.48 -8.88 -1.92
N PHE A 100 5.27 -8.89 -0.86
CA PHE A 100 4.92 -9.63 0.35
C PHE A 100 3.84 -8.90 1.13
N VAL A 101 2.82 -9.62 1.58
CA VAL A 101 1.62 -9.06 2.26
C VAL A 101 1.73 -9.12 3.77
N GLY A 102 2.80 -9.66 4.29
CA GLY A 102 3.13 -9.74 5.71
C GLY A 102 4.62 -9.90 5.92
N GLU A 103 5.08 -9.73 7.15
CA GLU A 103 6.50 -9.83 7.50
C GLU A 103 6.91 -11.28 7.76
N GLY A 104 5.99 -12.14 8.16
CA GLY A 104 6.23 -13.52 8.55
C GLY A 104 5.39 -14.54 7.78
N LYS A 105 5.51 -15.79 8.24
CA LYS A 105 4.70 -16.91 7.75
C LYS A 105 3.28 -16.79 8.26
N ASN A 106 2.32 -17.16 7.41
CA ASN A 106 0.88 -17.15 7.72
C ASN A 106 0.33 -15.77 8.09
N GLU A 107 1.04 -14.71 7.74
CA GLU A 107 0.59 -13.35 7.92
C GLU A 107 -0.02 -12.81 6.62
N TYR A 108 -1.28 -12.39 6.71
CA TYR A 108 -2.01 -11.76 5.62
C TYR A 108 -2.72 -10.53 6.17
N ARG A 109 -2.08 -9.36 6.04
CA ARG A 109 -2.51 -8.11 6.70
C ARG A 109 -3.96 -7.72 6.41
N PHE A 110 -4.45 -7.98 5.21
CA PHE A 110 -5.81 -7.58 4.79
C PHE A 110 -6.93 -8.40 5.43
N GLU A 111 -6.62 -9.55 6.03
CA GLU A 111 -7.57 -10.40 6.75
C GLU A 111 -7.57 -10.15 8.26
N GLU A 112 -6.71 -9.26 8.75
CA GLU A 112 -6.68 -8.90 10.16
C GLU A 112 -7.98 -8.21 10.58
N PRO A 113 -8.59 -8.59 11.72
CA PRO A 113 -9.75 -7.90 12.27
C PRO A 113 -9.46 -6.41 12.44
N ASN A 114 -10.39 -5.57 12.00
CA ASN A 114 -10.25 -4.12 12.07
C ASN A 114 -9.09 -3.50 11.24
N TRP A 115 -8.48 -4.26 10.33
CA TRP A 115 -7.37 -3.74 9.51
C TRP A 115 -7.72 -2.39 8.86
N TRP A 116 -8.91 -2.26 8.24
CA TRP A 116 -9.36 -1.02 7.60
C TRP A 116 -9.52 0.14 8.58
N VAL A 117 -10.06 -0.12 9.77
CA VAL A 117 -10.21 0.90 10.82
C VAL A 117 -8.84 1.34 11.33
N ASN A 118 -7.91 0.40 11.50
CA ASN A 118 -6.54 0.72 11.89
C ASN A 118 -5.80 1.52 10.81
N GLN A 119 -6.03 1.21 9.52
CA GLN A 119 -5.46 1.99 8.43
C GLN A 119 -5.93 3.45 8.46
N ILE A 120 -7.23 3.69 8.65
CA ILE A 120 -7.74 5.07 8.68
C ILE A 120 -7.22 5.83 9.91
N ARG A 121 -7.08 5.17 11.07
CA ARG A 121 -6.43 5.78 12.24
C ARG A 121 -5.00 6.18 11.95
N GLN A 122 -4.18 5.26 11.50
CA GLN A 122 -2.77 5.52 11.19
C GLN A 122 -2.61 6.67 10.19
N LEU A 123 -3.46 6.70 9.16
CA LEU A 123 -3.42 7.75 8.16
C LEU A 123 -3.85 9.11 8.73
N ALA A 124 -4.94 9.14 9.49
CA ALA A 124 -5.42 10.37 10.12
C ALA A 124 -4.44 10.89 11.18
N ASP A 125 -3.88 10.01 12.00
CA ASP A 125 -2.86 10.36 12.99
C ASP A 125 -1.59 10.91 12.34
N PHE A 126 -1.13 10.28 11.26
CA PHE A 126 0.01 10.77 10.51
C PHE A 126 -0.19 12.24 10.09
N TYR A 127 -1.33 12.57 9.51
CA TYR A 127 -1.61 13.97 9.13
C TYR A 127 -1.79 14.89 10.32
N LEU A 128 -2.44 14.46 11.42
CA LEU A 128 -2.55 15.27 12.62
C LEU A 128 -1.18 15.62 13.21
N ASP A 129 -0.35 14.61 13.39
CA ASP A 129 0.96 14.76 14.04
C ASP A 129 1.92 15.61 13.21
N HIS A 130 1.96 15.38 11.89
CA HIS A 130 2.90 16.04 11.01
C HIS A 130 2.42 17.40 10.48
N GLU A 131 1.11 17.60 10.32
CA GLU A 131 0.57 18.89 9.92
C GLU A 131 0.38 19.86 11.09
N PHE A 132 -0.01 19.36 12.24
CA PHE A 132 -0.43 20.22 13.35
C PHE A 132 0.37 19.99 14.65
N GLY A 133 0.82 18.77 14.93
CA GLY A 133 1.43 18.43 16.21
C GLY A 133 0.42 18.48 17.35
N ASP A 134 0.77 19.20 18.44
CA ASP A 134 -0.06 19.26 19.64
C ASP A 134 -1.29 20.17 19.50
N GLU A 135 -1.29 21.10 18.55
CA GLU A 135 -2.37 22.07 18.37
C GLU A 135 -2.82 22.12 16.90
N ILE A 136 -4.10 21.88 16.66
CA ILE A 136 -4.67 21.93 15.32
C ILE A 136 -4.84 23.39 14.89
N ASP A 137 -3.89 23.88 14.09
CA ASP A 137 -3.89 25.22 13.49
C ASP A 137 -3.65 25.11 11.97
N TYR A 138 -4.67 25.40 11.18
CA TYR A 138 -4.58 25.34 9.72
C TYR A 138 -3.69 26.43 9.10
N HIS A 139 -3.29 27.46 9.82
CA HIS A 139 -2.23 28.37 9.36
C HIS A 139 -0.86 27.67 9.26
N ALA A 140 -0.66 26.61 10.06
CA ALA A 140 0.54 25.77 10.03
C ALA A 140 0.50 24.69 8.92
N TYR A 141 -0.67 24.41 8.32
CA TYR A 141 -0.82 23.44 7.24
C TYR A 141 0.06 23.79 6.03
N ARG A 142 0.59 22.76 5.36
CA ARG A 142 1.32 22.90 4.09
C ARG A 142 0.82 21.83 3.11
N THR A 143 0.59 22.26 1.87
CA THR A 143 0.09 21.37 0.80
C THR A 143 1.03 20.20 0.52
N ASN A 144 2.35 20.41 0.65
CA ASN A 144 3.34 19.40 0.37
C ASN A 144 3.96 18.87 1.67
N LEU A 145 3.66 17.61 1.94
CA LEU A 145 4.20 16.80 3.01
C LEU A 145 4.88 15.58 2.37
N ASP A 146 6.10 15.25 2.76
CA ASP A 146 6.75 14.05 2.27
C ASP A 146 6.33 12.79 3.03
N ILE A 147 6.79 11.62 2.60
CA ILE A 147 6.44 10.34 3.20
C ILE A 147 6.94 10.18 4.64
N SER A 148 7.97 10.92 5.04
CA SER A 148 8.49 10.95 6.41
C SER A 148 7.73 11.92 7.31
N GLY A 149 6.87 12.76 6.74
CA GLY A 149 6.12 13.77 7.46
C GLY A 149 6.77 15.15 7.49
N ASP A 150 7.86 15.35 6.73
CA ASP A 150 8.51 16.64 6.65
C ASP A 150 7.74 17.60 5.72
N LYS A 151 7.43 18.77 6.24
CA LYS A 151 6.72 19.82 5.51
C LYS A 151 7.61 20.54 4.51
N SER A 152 7.06 20.86 3.35
CA SER A 152 7.70 21.79 2.42
C SER A 152 7.96 23.16 3.06
N THR A 153 9.09 23.75 2.71
CA THR A 153 9.44 25.12 3.11
C THR A 153 8.64 26.19 2.33
N SER A 154 7.95 25.80 1.24
CA SER A 154 7.04 26.71 0.55
C SER A 154 5.84 27.01 1.44
N GLY A 155 5.40 28.29 1.49
CA GLY A 155 4.19 28.66 2.23
C GLY A 155 2.87 28.26 1.54
N LEU A 156 2.91 27.37 0.55
CA LEU A 156 1.77 27.02 -0.27
C LEU A 156 0.68 26.30 0.53
N GLN A 157 -0.53 26.84 0.45
CA GLN A 157 -1.77 26.25 0.97
C GLN A 157 -2.81 26.26 -0.15
N GLU A 158 -3.23 25.07 -0.55
CA GLU A 158 -4.23 24.94 -1.61
C GLU A 158 -5.59 24.58 -1.01
N THR A 159 -6.61 25.31 -1.39
CA THR A 159 -7.99 25.13 -0.88
C THR A 159 -8.52 23.72 -1.15
N ASP A 160 -8.20 23.14 -2.30
CA ASP A 160 -8.69 21.80 -2.65
C ASP A 160 -8.04 20.72 -1.79
N THR A 161 -6.74 20.83 -1.48
CA THR A 161 -6.05 19.86 -0.62
C THR A 161 -6.52 19.96 0.83
N ILE A 162 -6.74 21.18 1.34
CA ILE A 162 -7.34 21.38 2.67
C ILE A 162 -8.74 20.79 2.72
N SER A 163 -9.57 20.99 1.69
CA SER A 163 -10.93 20.45 1.66
C SER A 163 -10.94 18.91 1.66
N ARG A 164 -9.99 18.27 0.96
CA ARG A 164 -9.82 16.82 0.99
C ARG A 164 -9.36 16.31 2.36
N LEU A 165 -8.47 17.04 3.02
CA LEU A 165 -8.01 16.69 4.37
C LEU A 165 -9.16 16.78 5.39
N VAL A 166 -9.97 17.85 5.31
CA VAL A 166 -11.20 17.99 6.13
C VAL A 166 -12.16 16.84 5.90
N TYR A 167 -12.39 16.47 4.65
CA TYR A 167 -13.21 15.29 4.32
C TYR A 167 -12.62 13.99 4.90
N GLY A 168 -11.30 13.84 4.82
CA GLY A 168 -10.58 12.70 5.39
C GLY A 168 -10.77 12.58 6.90
N PHE A 169 -10.60 13.67 7.65
CA PHE A 169 -10.81 13.71 9.09
C PHE A 169 -12.27 13.46 9.48
N ALA A 170 -13.23 14.06 8.76
CA ALA A 170 -14.65 13.79 9.00
C ALA A 170 -14.98 12.32 8.78
N SER A 171 -14.43 11.69 7.74
CA SER A 171 -14.59 10.26 7.47
C SER A 171 -13.95 9.40 8.55
N ALA A 172 -12.75 9.77 9.02
CA ALA A 172 -12.07 9.09 10.11
C ALA A 172 -12.90 9.14 11.39
N TYR A 173 -13.46 10.29 11.74
CA TYR A 173 -14.38 10.41 12.88
C TYR A 173 -15.60 9.49 12.75
N LEU A 174 -16.25 9.48 11.59
CA LEU A 174 -17.44 8.62 11.36
C LEU A 174 -17.11 7.12 11.49
N MET A 175 -15.89 6.71 11.20
CA MET A 175 -15.48 5.31 11.31
C MET A 175 -14.95 4.92 12.70
N THR A 176 -14.35 5.87 13.42
CA THR A 176 -13.61 5.57 14.66
C THR A 176 -14.27 6.13 15.90
N GLY A 177 -15.05 7.21 15.78
CA GLY A 177 -15.62 7.96 16.90
C GLY A 177 -14.60 8.80 17.69
N GLU A 178 -13.41 9.03 17.17
CA GLU A 178 -12.35 9.77 17.87
C GLU A 178 -12.50 11.28 17.70
N ASP A 179 -12.81 11.98 18.79
CA ASP A 179 -13.15 13.42 18.80
C ASP A 179 -12.06 14.33 18.20
N ARG A 180 -10.79 13.96 18.28
CA ARG A 180 -9.69 14.72 17.67
C ARG A 180 -9.81 14.87 16.15
N TYR A 181 -10.38 13.86 15.47
CA TYR A 181 -10.64 13.97 14.03
C TYR A 181 -11.82 14.88 13.74
N LEU A 182 -12.85 14.88 14.59
CA LEU A 182 -13.94 15.84 14.48
C LEU A 182 -13.43 17.27 14.65
N GLU A 183 -12.63 17.51 15.69
CA GLU A 183 -12.03 18.83 15.93
C GLU A 183 -11.22 19.32 14.72
N ALA A 184 -10.40 18.44 14.12
CA ALA A 184 -9.63 18.76 12.93
C ALA A 184 -10.53 19.11 11.73
N ALA A 185 -11.62 18.37 11.54
CA ALA A 185 -12.59 18.64 10.47
C ALA A 185 -13.33 19.97 10.70
N GLU A 186 -13.74 20.27 11.93
CA GLU A 186 -14.42 21.52 12.28
C GLU A 186 -13.51 22.73 12.08
N LYS A 187 -12.30 22.73 12.65
CA LYS A 187 -11.32 23.80 12.49
C LYS A 187 -10.94 24.03 11.02
N GLY A 188 -10.78 22.96 10.26
CA GLY A 188 -10.50 23.07 8.82
C GLY A 188 -11.67 23.65 8.02
N THR A 189 -12.90 23.30 8.38
CA THR A 189 -14.10 23.89 7.76
C THR A 189 -14.20 25.37 8.07
N GLU A 190 -13.91 25.77 9.31
CA GLU A 190 -13.89 27.17 9.72
C GLU A 190 -12.80 27.95 8.97
N PHE A 191 -11.61 27.39 8.85
CA PHE A 191 -10.50 28.00 8.13
C PHE A 191 -10.85 28.22 6.64
N LEU A 192 -11.39 27.20 5.97
CA LEU A 192 -11.84 27.29 4.58
C LEU A 192 -12.90 28.40 4.39
N ARG A 193 -13.85 28.50 5.32
CA ARG A 193 -14.95 29.47 5.26
C ARG A 193 -14.52 30.89 5.55
N ASN A 194 -13.64 31.08 6.55
CA ASN A 194 -13.33 32.40 7.07
C ASN A 194 -12.08 33.03 6.43
N GLU A 195 -11.10 32.20 6.05
CA GLU A 195 -9.79 32.66 5.57
C GLU A 195 -9.59 32.49 4.05
N LEU A 196 -10.13 31.41 3.48
CA LEU A 196 -9.90 31.08 2.07
C LEU A 196 -11.08 31.35 1.14
N ARG A 197 -12.26 31.62 1.70
CA ARG A 197 -13.41 32.01 0.91
C ARG A 197 -13.28 33.46 0.46
N TYR A 198 -13.36 33.66 -0.84
CA TYR A 198 -13.45 35.00 -1.43
C TYR A 198 -14.90 35.30 -1.82
N ASP A 199 -15.50 36.30 -1.23
CA ASP A 199 -16.82 36.81 -1.58
C ASP A 199 -16.67 38.04 -2.48
N ASP A 200 -16.96 37.89 -3.77
CA ASP A 200 -16.99 39.01 -4.73
C ASP A 200 -18.36 39.69 -4.66
N ALA A 201 -18.41 40.82 -3.95
CA ALA A 201 -19.64 41.61 -3.80
C ALA A 201 -20.17 42.19 -5.12
N ASP A 202 -19.34 42.23 -6.16
CA ASP A 202 -19.70 42.80 -7.47
C ASP A 202 -20.30 41.76 -8.46
N ARG A 203 -20.45 40.51 -8.03
CA ARG A 203 -21.02 39.41 -8.84
C ARG A 203 -22.42 38.96 -8.40
N THR A 204 -23.20 39.80 -7.76
CA THR A 204 -24.63 39.54 -7.48
C THR A 204 -25.50 40.01 -8.63
#